data_54ec4cf85569d7a7630eaf4e0b4a901b
#
_entry.id   54ec4cf85569d7a7630eaf4e0b4a901b
#
_cell.length_a   1.000
_cell.length_b   1.000
_cell.length_c   1.000
_cell.angle_alpha   90.00
_cell.angle_beta   90.00
_cell.angle_gamma   90.00
#
_symmetry.space_group_name_H-M   'P 1'
#
loop_
_entity.id
_entity.type
_entity.pdbx_description
1 polymer ?
#
loop_
_entity_poly.entity_id
_entity_poly.type
_entity_poly.pdbx_seq_one_letter_code
_entity_poly.pdbx_strand_id
1 'polypeptide(L)'
;MPNVQQKKMSKGSLVALAFVAAMIIVAFLKINTWIKVGIDAALVLLFLFVRRGYMYFYRAFVLLKKESSPTVWATMEKALKAGVDVERQVMIGSAYIQRGDAKRGVEILEKVMSNPKAGNFANTATITCSMGYWRIGEQDKAIKVLEDLRETGFRDDNLSVNLETYLLERRELKKAKAAIDDGRKNNTESNGLMDNRGWYYIQTGNWKKAKEVYDELIDDRNAKFPEAYLHGAQVSIHEGDISQAIDRLGWGTSKRFVSTCMITKEYLEKLLLGLENPKTREAFAKAMEESYIDVSIGKTFPGFDNACEFDENEADVIKPQEKPVSAMPASPMAQKSDKAMEITASDADADINTDIDDDDREPNTDLDDEDAELAAKLGYDDSADSEEVPDTGLDDDDDREPNTDLDEND
;
A
#
# COMPACT_ATOMS: atom_id res chain seq x y z
N MET A 1 15.37 -17.43 34.07
CA MET A 1 14.08 -18.09 33.82
C MET A 1 13.26 -17.13 32.95
N PRO A 2 12.87 -17.48 31.74
CA PRO A 2 12.07 -16.60 30.91
C PRO A 2 10.68 -16.47 31.56
N ASN A 3 10.22 -15.23 31.65
CA ASN A 3 8.92 -14.87 32.20
C ASN A 3 7.86 -15.34 31.18
N VAL A 4 7.19 -16.43 31.46
CA VAL A 4 6.03 -16.90 30.65
C VAL A 4 4.89 -15.93 30.94
N GLN A 5 4.74 -14.91 30.11
CA GLN A 5 3.55 -14.09 30.12
C GLN A 5 2.35 -14.98 29.76
N GLN A 6 1.43 -15.17 30.70
CA GLN A 6 0.17 -15.85 30.44
C GLN A 6 -0.64 -15.01 29.43
N LYS A 7 -0.75 -15.47 28.22
CA LYS A 7 -1.52 -14.90 27.13
C LYS A 7 -3.01 -14.92 27.50
N LYS A 8 -3.61 -13.75 27.68
CA LYS A 8 -5.08 -13.64 27.93
C LYS A 8 -5.83 -14.03 26.68
N MET A 9 -6.69 -15.04 26.79
CA MET A 9 -7.60 -15.43 25.71
C MET A 9 -8.43 -14.27 25.20
N SER A 10 -8.60 -14.20 23.88
CA SER A 10 -9.43 -13.18 23.24
C SER A 10 -10.90 -13.32 23.69
N LYS A 11 -11.64 -12.22 23.69
CA LYS A 11 -13.09 -12.29 23.99
C LYS A 11 -13.85 -13.16 22.98
N GLY A 12 -13.36 -13.23 21.74
CA GLY A 12 -13.92 -14.08 20.70
C GLY A 12 -13.75 -15.57 21.00
N SER A 13 -12.54 -15.97 21.40
CA SER A 13 -12.23 -17.33 21.81
C SER A 13 -13.02 -17.74 23.05
N LEU A 14 -13.21 -16.83 24.01
CA LEU A 14 -14.04 -17.10 25.21
C LEU A 14 -15.51 -17.37 24.84
N VAL A 15 -16.07 -16.60 23.89
CA VAL A 15 -17.44 -16.82 23.42
C VAL A 15 -17.57 -18.17 22.72
N ALA A 16 -16.63 -18.49 21.79
CA ALA A 16 -16.64 -19.79 21.11
C ALA A 16 -16.53 -20.94 22.11
N LEU A 17 -15.59 -20.85 23.06
CA LEU A 17 -15.43 -21.86 24.11
C LEU A 17 -16.70 -22.02 24.96
N ALA A 18 -17.40 -20.94 25.30
CA ALA A 18 -18.66 -21.01 26.04
C ALA A 18 -19.77 -21.75 25.27
N PHE A 19 -19.87 -21.53 23.94
CA PHE A 19 -20.80 -22.26 23.08
C PHE A 19 -20.47 -23.75 22.99
N VAL A 20 -19.17 -24.09 22.78
CA VAL A 20 -18.71 -25.49 22.76
C VAL A 20 -18.99 -26.17 24.12
N ALA A 21 -18.68 -25.52 25.23
CA ALA A 21 -18.96 -26.02 26.55
C ALA A 21 -20.49 -26.28 26.78
N ALA A 22 -21.34 -25.36 26.28
CA ALA A 22 -22.78 -25.52 26.35
C ALA A 22 -23.28 -26.77 25.55
N MET A 23 -22.75 -26.97 24.33
CA MET A 23 -23.07 -28.16 23.51
C MET A 23 -22.60 -29.46 24.19
N ILE A 24 -21.39 -29.46 24.79
CA ILE A 24 -20.91 -30.62 25.57
C ILE A 24 -21.85 -30.89 26.75
N ILE A 25 -22.28 -29.88 27.49
CA ILE A 25 -23.23 -30.06 28.60
C ILE A 25 -24.53 -30.69 28.10
N VAL A 26 -25.07 -30.21 26.96
CA VAL A 26 -26.29 -30.77 26.35
C VAL A 26 -26.13 -32.26 26.02
N ALA A 27 -24.95 -32.68 25.52
CA ALA A 27 -24.66 -34.09 25.20
C ALA A 27 -24.81 -35.02 26.40
N PHE A 28 -24.45 -34.55 27.61
CA PHE A 28 -24.54 -35.34 28.86
C PHE A 28 -25.90 -35.30 29.55
N LEU A 29 -26.84 -34.45 29.10
CA LEU A 29 -28.18 -34.44 29.68
C LEU A 29 -28.93 -35.75 29.41
N LYS A 30 -29.67 -36.27 30.40
CA LYS A 30 -30.52 -37.47 30.26
C LYS A 30 -31.88 -37.09 29.67
N ILE A 31 -31.91 -36.57 28.44
CA ILE A 31 -33.11 -36.17 27.70
C ILE A 31 -33.16 -36.88 26.34
N ASN A 32 -34.31 -36.82 25.68
CA ASN A 32 -34.50 -37.42 24.36
C ASN A 32 -33.49 -36.84 23.35
N THR A 33 -32.92 -37.70 22.50
CA THR A 33 -31.90 -37.34 21.50
C THR A 33 -32.36 -36.23 20.57
N TRP A 34 -33.60 -36.25 20.10
CA TRP A 34 -34.14 -35.21 19.23
C TRP A 34 -34.24 -33.84 19.91
N ILE A 35 -34.45 -33.80 21.23
CA ILE A 35 -34.43 -32.57 22.02
C ILE A 35 -33.00 -32.03 22.10
N LYS A 36 -31.99 -32.90 22.28
CA LYS A 36 -30.56 -32.48 22.25
C LYS A 36 -30.22 -31.84 20.93
N VAL A 37 -30.52 -32.51 19.81
CA VAL A 37 -30.29 -31.98 18.46
C VAL A 37 -30.98 -30.63 18.28
N GLY A 38 -32.21 -30.47 18.77
CA GLY A 38 -32.90 -29.17 18.70
C GLY A 38 -32.21 -28.07 19.51
N ILE A 39 -31.69 -28.38 20.70
CA ILE A 39 -30.96 -27.44 21.55
C ILE A 39 -29.62 -27.05 20.87
N ASP A 40 -28.88 -28.05 20.37
CA ASP A 40 -27.59 -27.80 19.72
C ASP A 40 -27.77 -26.95 18.43
N ALA A 41 -28.80 -27.28 17.64
CA ALA A 41 -29.14 -26.43 16.47
C ALA A 41 -29.48 -24.99 16.89
N ALA A 42 -30.22 -24.78 17.97
CA ALA A 42 -30.54 -23.46 18.49
C ALA A 42 -29.27 -22.73 19.00
N LEU A 43 -28.32 -23.43 19.64
CA LEU A 43 -27.04 -22.87 20.07
C LEU A 43 -26.20 -22.47 18.88
N VAL A 44 -26.11 -23.29 17.83
CA VAL A 44 -25.40 -22.93 16.58
C VAL A 44 -26.02 -21.69 15.93
N LEU A 45 -27.34 -21.63 15.80
CA LEU A 45 -28.01 -20.44 15.25
C LEU A 45 -27.77 -19.19 16.10
N LEU A 46 -27.76 -19.32 17.41
CA LEU A 46 -27.47 -18.24 18.34
C LEU A 46 -25.98 -17.77 18.16
N PHE A 47 -25.06 -18.72 18.05
CA PHE A 47 -23.65 -18.41 17.78
C PHE A 47 -23.50 -17.66 16.48
N LEU A 48 -24.07 -18.13 15.39
CA LEU A 48 -24.06 -17.45 14.08
C LEU A 48 -24.68 -16.06 14.17
N PHE A 49 -25.76 -15.90 14.92
CA PHE A 49 -26.40 -14.61 15.15
C PHE A 49 -25.48 -13.64 15.92
N VAL A 50 -24.81 -14.12 16.97
CA VAL A 50 -23.85 -13.32 17.75
C VAL A 50 -22.65 -12.92 16.89
N ARG A 51 -22.19 -13.83 16.02
CA ARG A 51 -21.02 -13.62 15.15
C ARG A 51 -21.38 -13.05 13.77
N ARG A 52 -22.63 -12.64 13.53
CA ARG A 52 -23.08 -12.16 12.21
C ARG A 52 -22.26 -10.97 11.65
N GLY A 53 -21.60 -10.19 12.52
CA GLY A 53 -20.71 -9.12 12.10
C GLY A 53 -19.56 -9.63 11.26
N TYR A 54 -18.94 -10.73 11.69
CA TYR A 54 -17.87 -11.38 10.93
C TYR A 54 -18.38 -11.97 9.61
N MET A 55 -19.57 -12.56 9.60
CA MET A 55 -20.17 -13.08 8.35
C MET A 55 -20.38 -11.96 7.33
N TYR A 56 -20.88 -10.78 7.76
CA TYR A 56 -21.01 -9.63 6.89
C TYR A 56 -19.66 -9.11 6.44
N PHE A 57 -18.66 -9.09 7.32
CA PHE A 57 -17.29 -8.68 6.99
C PHE A 57 -16.72 -9.55 5.87
N TYR A 58 -16.63 -10.86 6.05
CA TYR A 58 -16.10 -11.77 5.03
C TYR A 58 -16.87 -11.68 3.71
N ARG A 59 -18.20 -11.63 3.78
CA ARG A 59 -19.03 -11.46 2.58
C ARG A 59 -18.70 -10.16 1.85
N ALA A 60 -18.52 -9.05 2.57
CA ALA A 60 -18.19 -7.76 1.97
C ALA A 60 -16.83 -7.81 1.25
N PHE A 61 -15.81 -8.41 1.87
CA PHE A 61 -14.49 -8.54 1.25
C PHE A 61 -14.47 -9.50 0.06
N VAL A 62 -15.22 -10.59 0.10
CA VAL A 62 -15.41 -11.46 -1.08
C VAL A 62 -16.06 -10.70 -2.24
N LEU A 63 -17.06 -9.87 -1.96
CA LEU A 63 -17.68 -9.03 -2.99
C LEU A 63 -16.70 -7.96 -3.50
N LEU A 64 -15.94 -7.32 -2.62
CA LEU A 64 -14.96 -6.30 -2.96
C LEU A 64 -13.85 -6.81 -3.89
N LYS A 65 -13.47 -8.10 -3.81
CA LYS A 65 -12.53 -8.72 -4.76
C LYS A 65 -13.04 -8.67 -6.21
N LYS A 66 -14.35 -8.68 -6.41
CA LYS A 66 -14.96 -8.66 -7.75
C LYS A 66 -15.15 -7.23 -8.26
N GLU A 67 -15.76 -6.40 -7.45
CA GLU A 67 -16.08 -5.02 -7.81
C GLU A 67 -16.37 -4.15 -6.59
N SER A 68 -16.21 -2.83 -6.72
CA SER A 68 -16.65 -1.85 -5.73
C SER A 68 -18.10 -1.44 -6.05
N SER A 69 -19.09 -2.13 -5.43
CA SER A 69 -20.52 -1.87 -5.67
C SER A 69 -21.19 -1.30 -4.41
N PRO A 70 -22.34 -0.63 -4.54
CA PRO A 70 -23.12 -0.16 -3.37
C PRO A 70 -23.45 -1.29 -2.37
N THR A 71 -23.60 -2.52 -2.87
CA THR A 71 -23.86 -3.71 -2.04
C THR A 71 -22.69 -4.04 -1.11
N VAL A 72 -21.45 -3.85 -1.57
CA VAL A 72 -20.23 -4.03 -0.74
C VAL A 72 -20.28 -3.09 0.45
N TRP A 73 -20.46 -1.80 0.19
CA TRP A 73 -20.48 -0.76 1.23
C TRP A 73 -21.63 -0.95 2.21
N ALA A 74 -22.83 -1.25 1.72
CA ALA A 74 -23.97 -1.59 2.58
C ALA A 74 -23.70 -2.82 3.46
N THR A 75 -22.93 -3.79 2.96
CA THR A 75 -22.60 -5.00 3.72
C THR A 75 -21.50 -4.70 4.76
N MET A 76 -20.53 -3.85 4.47
CA MET A 76 -19.55 -3.35 5.45
C MET A 76 -20.23 -2.58 6.59
N GLU A 77 -21.22 -1.73 6.27
CA GLU A 77 -22.01 -1.04 7.30
C GLU A 77 -22.79 -2.03 8.21
N LYS A 78 -23.30 -3.12 7.62
CA LYS A 78 -23.94 -4.20 8.43
C LYS A 78 -22.92 -4.89 9.33
N ALA A 79 -21.68 -5.10 8.87
CA ALA A 79 -20.60 -5.67 9.68
C ALA A 79 -20.29 -4.77 10.89
N LEU A 80 -20.09 -3.48 10.64
CA LEU A 80 -19.83 -2.49 11.69
C LEU A 80 -20.97 -2.42 12.72
N LYS A 81 -22.22 -2.36 12.25
CA LYS A 81 -23.41 -2.32 13.11
C LYS A 81 -23.60 -3.60 13.92
N ALA A 82 -23.30 -4.75 13.35
CA ALA A 82 -23.42 -6.03 14.03
C ALA A 82 -22.29 -6.27 15.05
N GLY A 83 -21.21 -5.53 14.95
CA GLY A 83 -20.02 -5.59 15.80
C GLY A 83 -18.95 -6.51 15.22
N VAL A 84 -17.81 -5.92 14.88
CA VAL A 84 -16.55 -6.58 14.55
C VAL A 84 -15.46 -6.03 15.47
N ASP A 85 -14.37 -6.75 15.60
CA ASP A 85 -13.21 -6.27 16.41
C ASP A 85 -12.52 -5.07 15.77
N VAL A 86 -11.54 -4.55 16.50
CA VAL A 86 -10.80 -3.35 16.11
C VAL A 86 -10.04 -3.54 14.81
N GLU A 87 -9.39 -4.69 14.65
CA GLU A 87 -8.64 -5.05 13.44
C GLU A 87 -9.52 -4.97 12.20
N ARG A 88 -10.67 -5.63 12.22
CA ARG A 88 -11.63 -5.61 11.11
C ARG A 88 -12.26 -4.24 10.88
N GLN A 89 -12.36 -3.40 11.93
CA GLN A 89 -12.73 -1.99 11.75
C GLN A 89 -11.67 -1.22 10.98
N VAL A 90 -10.36 -1.45 11.27
CA VAL A 90 -9.25 -0.87 10.49
C VAL A 90 -9.31 -1.32 9.05
N MET A 91 -9.49 -2.62 8.79
CA MET A 91 -9.61 -3.14 7.42
C MET A 91 -10.78 -2.52 6.65
N ILE A 92 -11.94 -2.37 7.29
CA ILE A 92 -13.09 -1.70 6.67
C ILE A 92 -12.78 -0.23 6.39
N GLY A 93 -12.19 0.49 7.33
CA GLY A 93 -11.78 1.89 7.14
C GLY A 93 -10.80 2.05 5.99
N SER A 94 -9.80 1.18 5.93
CA SER A 94 -8.83 1.11 4.83
C SER A 94 -9.52 0.87 3.47
N ALA A 95 -10.45 -0.08 3.40
CA ALA A 95 -11.20 -0.37 2.17
C ALA A 95 -12.00 0.86 1.69
N TYR A 96 -12.63 1.60 2.61
CA TYR A 96 -13.32 2.84 2.29
C TYR A 96 -12.36 3.92 1.76
N ILE A 97 -11.18 4.06 2.38
CA ILE A 97 -10.17 5.02 1.91
C ILE A 97 -9.65 4.62 0.53
N GLN A 98 -9.37 3.34 0.30
CA GLN A 98 -8.75 2.90 -0.95
C GLN A 98 -9.72 2.82 -2.13
N ARG A 99 -10.99 2.47 -1.91
CA ARG A 99 -11.93 2.13 -3.00
C ARG A 99 -13.31 2.75 -2.87
N GLY A 100 -13.61 3.37 -1.75
CA GLY A 100 -14.93 3.91 -1.43
C GLY A 100 -14.90 5.39 -1.08
N ASP A 101 -15.79 5.78 -0.18
CA ASP A 101 -15.86 7.12 0.40
C ASP A 101 -14.78 7.31 1.45
N ALA A 102 -13.73 8.06 1.10
CA ALA A 102 -12.61 8.32 1.99
C ALA A 102 -13.03 9.03 3.29
N LYS A 103 -14.04 9.92 3.27
CA LYS A 103 -14.57 10.56 4.49
C LYS A 103 -15.12 9.52 5.44
N ARG A 104 -15.89 8.55 4.91
CA ARG A 104 -16.43 7.46 5.72
C ARG A 104 -15.31 6.59 6.31
N GLY A 105 -14.27 6.32 5.54
CA GLY A 105 -13.08 5.61 6.02
C GLY A 105 -12.41 6.33 7.19
N VAL A 106 -12.19 7.63 7.06
CA VAL A 106 -11.65 8.50 8.12
C VAL A 106 -12.51 8.42 9.40
N GLU A 107 -13.84 8.57 9.30
CA GLU A 107 -14.74 8.47 10.46
C GLU A 107 -14.63 7.14 11.21
N ILE A 108 -14.43 6.04 10.49
CA ILE A 108 -14.27 4.71 11.09
C ILE A 108 -12.93 4.65 11.83
N LEU A 109 -11.85 5.11 11.20
CA LEU A 109 -10.50 5.02 11.76
C LEU A 109 -10.30 5.99 12.92
N GLU A 110 -10.87 7.20 12.89
CA GLU A 110 -10.86 8.12 14.04
C GLU A 110 -11.49 7.49 15.29
N LYS A 111 -12.55 6.68 15.11
CA LYS A 111 -13.15 5.93 16.23
C LYS A 111 -12.21 4.85 16.77
N VAL A 112 -11.44 4.21 15.89
CA VAL A 112 -10.42 3.23 16.31
C VAL A 112 -9.29 3.94 17.05
N MET A 113 -8.75 5.03 16.50
CA MET A 113 -7.70 5.83 17.13
C MET A 113 -8.09 6.32 18.53
N SER A 114 -9.35 6.69 18.71
CA SER A 114 -9.89 7.17 20.00
C SER A 114 -10.24 6.03 20.96
N ASN A 115 -10.11 4.77 20.55
CA ASN A 115 -10.48 3.64 21.40
C ASN A 115 -9.31 3.21 22.30
N PRO A 116 -9.40 3.36 23.64
CA PRO A 116 -8.31 2.96 24.54
C PRO A 116 -7.96 1.46 24.51
N LYS A 117 -8.82 0.65 23.90
CA LYS A 117 -8.65 -0.81 23.77
C LYS A 117 -8.10 -1.22 22.41
N ALA A 118 -7.79 -0.26 21.53
CA ALA A 118 -7.29 -0.56 20.19
C ALA A 118 -5.87 -1.13 20.22
N GLY A 119 -5.06 -0.85 21.26
CA GLY A 119 -3.68 -1.33 21.32
C GLY A 119 -2.88 -0.86 20.10
N ASN A 120 -2.10 -1.75 19.51
CA ASN A 120 -1.29 -1.45 18.33
C ASN A 120 -2.12 -1.07 17.10
N PHE A 121 -3.37 -1.52 17.01
CA PHE A 121 -4.26 -1.13 15.90
C PHE A 121 -4.57 0.38 15.86
N ALA A 122 -4.37 1.11 16.97
CA ALA A 122 -4.47 2.56 16.95
C ALA A 122 -3.39 3.20 16.06
N ASN A 123 -2.16 2.66 16.08
CA ASN A 123 -1.06 3.15 15.24
C ASN A 123 -1.34 2.85 13.76
N THR A 124 -1.73 1.62 13.44
CA THR A 124 -2.14 1.24 12.07
C THR A 124 -3.31 2.09 11.58
N ALA A 125 -4.32 2.32 12.44
CA ALA A 125 -5.42 3.21 12.11
C ALA A 125 -4.95 4.64 11.84
N THR A 126 -3.97 5.15 12.60
CA THR A 126 -3.41 6.49 12.41
C THR A 126 -2.72 6.61 11.05
N ILE A 127 -1.85 5.64 10.70
CA ILE A 127 -1.15 5.61 9.41
C ILE A 127 -2.16 5.55 8.27
N THR A 128 -3.13 4.64 8.33
CA THR A 128 -4.16 4.51 7.30
C THR A 128 -5.06 5.75 7.23
N CYS A 129 -5.40 6.35 8.37
CA CYS A 129 -6.22 7.55 8.44
C CYS A 129 -5.52 8.75 7.80
N SER A 130 -4.18 8.84 7.89
CA SER A 130 -3.42 9.89 7.21
C SER A 130 -3.64 9.89 5.70
N MET A 131 -3.72 8.70 5.09
CA MET A 131 -4.05 8.57 3.65
C MET A 131 -5.48 9.08 3.36
N GLY A 132 -6.41 8.81 4.27
CA GLY A 132 -7.77 9.33 4.18
C GLY A 132 -7.81 10.86 4.27
N TYR A 133 -7.10 11.46 5.22
CA TYR A 133 -6.99 12.92 5.34
C TYR A 133 -6.38 13.54 4.09
N TRP A 134 -5.32 12.93 3.54
CA TRP A 134 -4.72 13.39 2.29
C TRP A 134 -5.73 13.40 1.15
N ARG A 135 -6.47 12.30 0.96
CA ARG A 135 -7.49 12.18 -0.09
C ARG A 135 -8.66 13.16 0.02
N ILE A 136 -9.04 13.56 1.24
CA ILE A 136 -10.12 14.55 1.44
C ILE A 136 -9.63 15.99 1.49
N GLY A 137 -8.33 16.22 1.24
CA GLY A 137 -7.72 17.55 1.19
C GLY A 137 -7.26 18.11 2.54
N GLU A 138 -7.35 17.35 3.63
CA GLU A 138 -6.87 17.74 4.97
C GLU A 138 -5.36 17.45 5.13
N GLN A 139 -4.54 17.99 4.21
CA GLN A 139 -3.12 17.66 4.10
C GLN A 139 -2.32 17.96 5.38
N ASP A 140 -2.57 19.11 6.02
CA ASP A 140 -1.89 19.45 7.28
C ASP A 140 -2.18 18.44 8.39
N LYS A 141 -3.40 17.93 8.44
CA LYS A 141 -3.80 16.90 9.41
C LYS A 141 -3.16 15.56 9.09
N ALA A 142 -3.05 15.20 7.80
CA ALA A 142 -2.37 14.00 7.35
C ALA A 142 -0.90 13.95 7.82
N ILE A 143 -0.16 15.04 7.61
CA ILE A 143 1.23 15.17 8.06
C ILE A 143 1.30 15.15 9.60
N LYS A 144 0.48 15.97 10.25
CA LYS A 144 0.53 16.13 11.70
C LYS A 144 0.33 14.82 12.45
N VAL A 145 -0.65 14.00 12.07
CA VAL A 145 -0.91 12.75 12.79
C VAL A 145 0.24 11.76 12.66
N LEU A 146 1.00 11.79 11.56
CA LEU A 146 2.19 10.97 11.37
C LEU A 146 3.39 11.54 12.15
N GLU A 147 3.58 12.87 12.16
CA GLU A 147 4.61 13.54 12.99
C GLU A 147 4.36 13.22 14.47
N ASP A 148 3.13 13.41 14.96
CA ASP A 148 2.75 13.11 16.34
C ASP A 148 3.02 11.63 16.70
N LEU A 149 2.66 10.70 15.81
CA LEU A 149 2.92 9.28 16.02
C LEU A 149 4.42 8.97 16.08
N ARG A 150 5.21 9.54 15.16
CA ARG A 150 6.68 9.39 15.16
C ARG A 150 7.32 9.94 16.43
N GLU A 151 6.81 11.06 16.99
CA GLU A 151 7.28 11.66 18.23
C GLU A 151 7.07 10.74 19.44
N THR A 152 6.10 9.82 19.41
CA THR A 152 5.95 8.79 20.46
C THR A 152 7.08 7.77 20.49
N GLY A 153 7.97 7.79 19.49
CA GLY A 153 9.01 6.79 19.29
C GLY A 153 8.58 5.59 18.43
N PHE A 154 7.34 5.59 17.94
CA PHE A 154 6.89 4.55 17.03
C PHE A 154 7.61 4.67 15.68
N ARG A 155 8.06 3.51 15.13
CA ARG A 155 8.74 3.42 13.84
C ARG A 155 8.10 2.30 13.03
N ASP A 156 7.82 2.59 11.77
CA ASP A 156 7.17 1.70 10.82
C ASP A 156 7.41 2.23 9.40
N ASP A 157 7.64 1.36 8.44
CA ASP A 157 7.95 1.73 7.07
C ASP A 157 6.82 2.53 6.42
N ASN A 158 5.56 2.12 6.60
CA ASN A 158 4.41 2.84 6.02
C ASN A 158 4.24 4.23 6.63
N LEU A 159 4.55 4.38 7.94
CA LEU A 159 4.58 5.70 8.57
C LEU A 159 5.60 6.59 7.87
N SER A 160 6.83 6.07 7.69
CA SER A 160 7.93 6.82 7.09
C SER A 160 7.64 7.14 5.62
N VAL A 161 7.22 6.14 4.83
CA VAL A 161 6.86 6.33 3.41
C VAL A 161 5.80 7.42 3.27
N ASN A 162 4.68 7.33 4.00
CA ASN A 162 3.59 8.29 3.87
C ASN A 162 4.03 9.70 4.29
N LEU A 163 4.75 9.83 5.41
CA LEU A 163 5.21 11.12 5.90
C LEU A 163 6.18 11.78 4.92
N GLU A 164 7.17 11.04 4.44
CA GLU A 164 8.15 11.51 3.46
C GLU A 164 7.47 11.91 2.15
N THR A 165 6.58 11.07 1.63
CA THR A 165 5.79 11.36 0.42
C THR A 165 5.02 12.68 0.56
N TYR A 166 4.31 12.89 1.67
CA TYR A 166 3.53 14.10 1.87
C TYR A 166 4.39 15.35 2.01
N LEU A 167 5.55 15.24 2.67
CA LEU A 167 6.50 16.34 2.80
C LEU A 167 7.15 16.71 1.46
N LEU A 168 7.47 15.70 0.64
CA LEU A 168 8.00 15.89 -0.71
C LEU A 168 6.96 16.52 -1.64
N GLU A 169 5.73 16.05 -1.60
CA GLU A 169 4.62 16.60 -2.38
C GLU A 169 4.38 18.09 -2.05
N ARG A 170 4.52 18.46 -0.77
CA ARG A 170 4.42 19.85 -0.33
C ARG A 170 5.72 20.66 -0.53
N ARG A 171 6.78 20.00 -1.01
CA ARG A 171 8.11 20.60 -1.17
C ARG A 171 8.68 21.15 0.13
N GLU A 172 8.33 20.55 1.26
CA GLU A 172 8.92 20.86 2.56
C GLU A 172 10.27 20.14 2.71
N LEU A 173 11.23 20.43 1.79
CA LEU A 173 12.44 19.65 1.57
C LEU A 173 13.32 19.48 2.81
N LYS A 174 13.38 20.49 3.70
CA LYS A 174 14.13 20.38 4.97
C LYS A 174 13.55 19.31 5.88
N LYS A 175 12.20 19.28 6.00
CA LYS A 175 11.53 18.26 6.80
C LYS A 175 11.58 16.90 6.14
N ALA A 176 11.41 16.85 4.81
CA ALA A 176 11.52 15.62 4.02
C ALA A 176 12.92 14.98 4.22
N LYS A 177 14.00 15.75 4.11
CA LYS A 177 15.35 15.26 4.38
C LYS A 177 15.49 14.68 5.78
N ALA A 178 15.01 15.40 6.80
CA ALA A 178 15.08 14.93 8.17
C ALA A 178 14.26 13.64 8.40
N ALA A 179 13.13 13.48 7.71
CA ALA A 179 12.32 12.26 7.76
C ALA A 179 13.03 11.09 7.06
N ILE A 180 13.59 11.30 5.86
CA ILE A 180 14.37 10.32 5.11
C ILE A 180 15.60 9.85 5.90
N ASP A 181 16.35 10.79 6.49
CA ASP A 181 17.51 10.45 7.32
C ASP A 181 17.12 9.63 8.57
N ASP A 182 15.96 9.93 9.18
CA ASP A 182 15.42 9.16 10.29
C ASP A 182 14.93 7.77 9.86
N GLY A 183 14.24 7.69 8.71
CA GLY A 183 13.78 6.44 8.11
C GLY A 183 14.93 5.47 7.85
N ARG A 184 15.99 5.94 7.18
CA ARG A 184 17.20 5.13 6.90
C ARG A 184 17.88 4.56 8.14
N LYS A 185 17.78 5.21 9.30
CA LYS A 185 18.41 4.74 10.56
C LYS A 185 17.57 3.68 11.27
N ASN A 186 16.29 3.66 11.03
CA ASN A 186 15.34 2.92 11.86
C ASN A 186 14.56 1.84 11.11
N ASN A 187 14.51 1.93 9.78
CA ASN A 187 13.71 1.04 8.95
C ASN A 187 14.59 0.26 7.97
N THR A 188 14.08 -0.84 7.46
CA THR A 188 14.61 -1.49 6.27
C THR A 188 14.45 -0.58 5.05
N GLU A 189 15.29 -0.73 4.04
CA GLU A 189 15.21 0.08 2.83
C GLU A 189 14.16 -0.50 1.87
N SER A 190 12.88 -0.24 2.16
CA SER A 190 11.77 -0.66 1.31
C SER A 190 11.73 0.15 0.00
N ASN A 191 11.07 -0.40 -1.03
CA ASN A 191 10.96 0.26 -2.32
C ASN A 191 10.29 1.64 -2.24
N GLY A 192 9.34 1.82 -1.32
CA GLY A 192 8.71 3.13 -1.08
C GLY A 192 9.66 4.17 -0.50
N LEU A 193 10.53 3.77 0.46
CA LEU A 193 11.54 4.65 1.03
C LEU A 193 12.63 5.01 0.00
N MET A 194 12.99 4.04 -0.85
CA MET A 194 13.90 4.31 -1.96
C MET A 194 13.33 5.32 -2.96
N ASP A 195 12.07 5.18 -3.34
CA ASP A 195 11.39 6.11 -4.24
C ASP A 195 11.39 7.52 -3.66
N ASN A 196 10.99 7.68 -2.40
CA ASN A 196 11.01 8.96 -1.72
C ASN A 196 12.41 9.59 -1.69
N ARG A 197 13.45 8.79 -1.45
CA ARG A 197 14.83 9.24 -1.50
C ARG A 197 15.24 9.69 -2.92
N GLY A 198 14.90 8.90 -3.93
CA GLY A 198 15.13 9.24 -5.33
C GLY A 198 14.40 10.51 -5.73
N TRP A 199 13.15 10.66 -5.32
CA TRP A 199 12.35 11.85 -5.58
C TRP A 199 12.89 13.09 -4.87
N TYR A 200 13.39 12.94 -3.64
CA TYR A 200 14.12 14.01 -2.95
C TYR A 200 15.36 14.45 -3.77
N TYR A 201 16.11 13.52 -4.33
CA TYR A 201 17.26 13.85 -5.17
C TYR A 201 16.86 14.58 -6.46
N ILE A 202 15.77 14.19 -7.11
CA ILE A 202 15.21 14.93 -8.23
C ILE A 202 14.89 16.37 -7.81
N GLN A 203 14.13 16.53 -6.72
CA GLN A 203 13.69 17.85 -6.23
C GLN A 203 14.84 18.76 -5.77
N THR A 204 15.99 18.20 -5.45
CA THR A 204 17.19 18.94 -5.06
C THR A 204 18.23 19.05 -6.19
N GLY A 205 17.91 18.56 -7.39
CA GLY A 205 18.80 18.61 -8.56
C GLY A 205 19.98 17.65 -8.50
N ASN A 206 20.00 16.69 -7.58
CA ASN A 206 21.03 15.67 -7.51
C ASN A 206 20.72 14.50 -8.45
N TRP A 207 20.71 14.79 -9.75
CA TRP A 207 20.31 13.85 -10.79
C TRP A 207 21.13 12.57 -10.82
N LYS A 208 22.44 12.66 -10.49
CA LYS A 208 23.30 11.48 -10.45
C LYS A 208 22.81 10.46 -9.40
N LYS A 209 22.54 10.92 -8.18
CA LYS A 209 22.03 10.04 -7.12
C LYS A 209 20.60 9.57 -7.42
N ALA A 210 19.77 10.42 -8.02
CA ALA A 210 18.44 10.02 -8.48
C ALA A 210 18.53 8.87 -9.48
N LYS A 211 19.46 8.96 -10.45
CA LYS A 211 19.68 7.91 -11.44
C LYS A 211 20.06 6.57 -10.79
N GLU A 212 21.03 6.59 -9.88
CA GLU A 212 21.47 5.39 -9.16
C GLU A 212 20.30 4.72 -8.44
N VAL A 213 19.44 5.51 -7.78
CA VAL A 213 18.25 4.97 -7.08
C VAL A 213 17.23 4.40 -8.06
N TYR A 214 16.90 5.10 -9.15
CA TYR A 214 15.83 4.60 -10.04
C TYR A 214 16.29 3.48 -10.97
N ASP A 215 17.56 3.41 -11.33
CA ASP A 215 18.11 2.24 -12.02
C ASP A 215 17.99 1.00 -11.13
N GLU A 216 18.39 1.08 -9.85
CA GLU A 216 18.20 -0.02 -8.89
C GLU A 216 16.72 -0.36 -8.69
N LEU A 217 15.89 0.65 -8.42
CA LEU A 217 14.48 0.44 -8.07
C LEU A 217 13.66 -0.16 -9.22
N ILE A 218 13.94 0.23 -10.46
CA ILE A 218 13.22 -0.22 -11.65
C ILE A 218 13.85 -1.49 -12.23
N ASP A 219 15.17 -1.47 -12.47
CA ASP A 219 15.83 -2.51 -13.26
C ASP A 219 16.17 -3.73 -12.38
N ASP A 220 16.59 -3.53 -11.13
CA ASP A 220 16.98 -4.62 -10.23
C ASP A 220 15.79 -5.09 -9.37
N ARG A 221 15.04 -4.16 -8.74
CA ARG A 221 13.98 -4.50 -7.81
C ARG A 221 12.59 -4.64 -8.44
N ASN A 222 12.42 -4.17 -9.69
CA ASN A 222 11.14 -4.23 -10.41
C ASN A 222 9.96 -3.68 -9.58
N ALA A 223 10.05 -2.42 -9.20
CA ALA A 223 9.04 -1.72 -8.40
C ALA A 223 7.60 -2.04 -8.85
N LYS A 224 6.68 -2.21 -7.88
CA LYS A 224 5.31 -2.66 -8.15
C LYS A 224 4.32 -1.50 -8.25
N PHE A 225 4.74 -0.27 -8.05
CA PHE A 225 3.91 0.93 -8.06
C PHE A 225 4.33 1.91 -9.17
N PRO A 226 3.39 2.68 -9.73
CA PRO A 226 3.61 3.48 -10.93
C PRO A 226 4.49 4.73 -10.72
N GLU A 227 4.54 5.30 -9.51
CA GLU A 227 5.28 6.51 -9.19
C GLU A 227 6.77 6.36 -9.47
N ALA A 228 7.36 5.21 -9.12
CA ALA A 228 8.78 4.93 -9.39
C ALA A 228 9.12 5.06 -10.88
N TYR A 229 8.23 4.63 -11.74
CA TYR A 229 8.42 4.70 -13.19
C TYR A 229 8.27 6.10 -13.75
N LEU A 230 7.39 6.91 -13.15
CA LEU A 230 7.27 8.33 -13.47
C LEU A 230 8.57 9.07 -13.13
N HIS A 231 9.04 8.92 -11.89
CA HIS A 231 10.27 9.56 -11.42
C HIS A 231 11.49 9.06 -12.22
N GLY A 232 11.54 7.74 -12.48
CA GLY A 232 12.58 7.17 -13.34
C GLY A 232 12.56 7.75 -14.77
N ALA A 233 11.38 7.98 -15.34
CA ALA A 233 11.25 8.63 -16.63
C ALA A 233 11.75 10.09 -16.60
N GLN A 234 11.51 10.84 -15.53
CA GLN A 234 12.06 12.18 -15.35
C GLN A 234 13.60 12.18 -15.37
N VAL A 235 14.20 11.20 -14.69
CA VAL A 235 15.67 11.02 -14.71
C VAL A 235 16.15 10.72 -16.13
N SER A 236 15.47 9.83 -16.86
CA SER A 236 15.84 9.50 -18.25
C SER A 236 15.74 10.73 -19.17
N ILE A 237 14.73 11.58 -19.00
CA ILE A 237 14.60 12.84 -19.74
C ILE A 237 15.76 13.78 -19.46
N HIS A 238 16.13 13.94 -18.19
CA HIS A 238 17.26 14.77 -17.81
C HIS A 238 18.59 14.30 -18.43
N GLU A 239 18.78 12.98 -18.52
CA GLU A 239 19.93 12.37 -19.20
C GLU A 239 19.86 12.48 -20.74
N GLY A 240 18.75 12.99 -21.29
CA GLY A 240 18.51 13.09 -22.73
C GLY A 240 18.07 11.79 -23.39
N ASP A 241 17.79 10.73 -22.61
CA ASP A 241 17.29 9.45 -23.12
C ASP A 241 15.76 9.38 -23.11
N ILE A 242 15.17 10.03 -24.12
CA ILE A 242 13.69 10.04 -24.29
C ILE A 242 13.15 8.64 -24.57
N SER A 243 13.95 7.78 -25.24
CA SER A 243 13.50 6.38 -25.50
C SER A 243 13.32 5.60 -24.21
N GLN A 244 14.30 5.69 -23.31
CA GLN A 244 14.19 5.06 -21.99
C GLN A 244 13.05 5.66 -21.16
N ALA A 245 12.81 6.98 -21.25
CA ALA A 245 11.68 7.60 -20.57
C ALA A 245 10.33 7.05 -21.05
N ILE A 246 10.15 6.86 -22.37
CA ILE A 246 8.97 6.23 -22.96
C ILE A 246 8.81 4.80 -22.45
N ASP A 247 9.89 4.00 -22.48
CA ASP A 247 9.86 2.62 -21.98
C ASP A 247 9.44 2.56 -20.50
N ARG A 248 10.04 3.42 -19.65
CA ARG A 248 9.71 3.50 -18.22
C ARG A 248 8.24 3.87 -17.99
N LEU A 249 7.72 4.88 -18.67
CA LEU A 249 6.29 5.23 -18.58
C LEU A 249 5.39 4.08 -19.05
N GLY A 250 5.74 3.42 -20.15
CA GLY A 250 5.02 2.25 -20.66
C GLY A 250 4.97 1.11 -19.63
N TRP A 251 6.09 0.81 -18.97
CA TRP A 251 6.09 -0.16 -17.87
C TRP A 251 5.25 0.31 -16.67
N GLY A 252 5.30 1.60 -16.34
CA GLY A 252 4.51 2.21 -15.29
C GLY A 252 3.01 2.05 -15.52
N THR A 253 2.51 2.21 -16.77
CA THR A 253 1.08 2.05 -17.09
C THR A 253 0.57 0.62 -16.88
N SER A 254 1.47 -0.38 -16.91
CA SER A 254 1.15 -1.78 -16.64
C SER A 254 1.08 -2.14 -15.15
N LYS A 255 1.53 -1.24 -14.27
CA LYS A 255 1.51 -1.49 -12.83
C LYS A 255 0.11 -1.33 -12.25
N ARG A 256 -0.06 -1.82 -11.03
CA ARG A 256 -1.35 -1.71 -10.35
C ARG A 256 -1.56 -0.29 -9.81
N PHE A 257 -2.61 0.35 -10.27
CA PHE A 257 -3.08 1.62 -9.70
C PHE A 257 -4.10 1.36 -8.61
N VAL A 258 -3.90 2.01 -7.48
CA VAL A 258 -4.84 2.06 -6.36
C VAL A 258 -5.18 3.51 -6.06
N SER A 259 -6.28 3.77 -5.40
CA SER A 259 -6.73 5.16 -5.15
C SER A 259 -5.85 5.93 -4.15
N THR A 260 -4.86 5.27 -3.57
CA THR A 260 -3.82 5.87 -2.73
C THR A 260 -2.54 6.18 -3.50
N CYS A 261 -2.42 5.74 -4.76
CA CYS A 261 -1.37 6.25 -5.65
C CYS A 261 -1.51 7.76 -5.80
N MET A 262 -0.38 8.45 -5.86
CA MET A 262 -0.34 9.91 -6.03
C MET A 262 -0.70 10.31 -7.46
N ILE A 263 -0.59 9.39 -8.40
CA ILE A 263 -0.92 9.56 -9.83
C ILE A 263 -2.03 8.62 -10.26
N THR A 264 -2.77 9.03 -11.30
CA THR A 264 -3.75 8.16 -11.97
C THR A 264 -3.14 7.49 -13.19
N LYS A 265 -3.77 6.39 -13.63
CA LYS A 265 -3.33 5.70 -14.85
C LYS A 265 -3.47 6.61 -16.07
N GLU A 266 -4.59 7.32 -16.17
CA GLU A 266 -4.87 8.26 -17.26
C GLU A 266 -3.82 9.38 -17.33
N TYR A 267 -3.35 9.85 -16.17
CA TYR A 267 -2.28 10.85 -16.11
C TYR A 267 -0.99 10.30 -16.71
N LEU A 268 -0.59 9.09 -16.32
CA LEU A 268 0.63 8.46 -16.81
C LEU A 268 0.53 8.12 -18.31
N GLU A 269 -0.63 7.64 -18.77
CA GLU A 269 -0.90 7.37 -20.19
C GLU A 269 -0.80 8.65 -21.03
N LYS A 270 -1.31 9.79 -20.54
CA LYS A 270 -1.16 11.07 -21.21
C LYS A 270 0.29 11.53 -21.33
N LEU A 271 1.08 11.34 -20.27
CA LEU A 271 2.53 11.64 -20.33
C LEU A 271 3.24 10.78 -21.38
N LEU A 272 2.92 9.49 -21.39
CA LEU A 272 3.45 8.55 -22.38
C LEU A 272 3.12 8.99 -23.81
N LEU A 273 1.84 9.21 -24.11
CA LEU A 273 1.38 9.68 -25.41
C LEU A 273 2.03 11.02 -25.82
N GLY A 274 2.18 11.94 -24.87
CA GLY A 274 2.83 13.22 -25.11
C GLY A 274 4.30 13.10 -25.50
N LEU A 275 5.03 12.11 -24.95
CA LEU A 275 6.42 11.83 -25.32
C LEU A 275 6.53 11.02 -26.63
N GLU A 276 5.60 10.12 -26.89
CA GLU A 276 5.55 9.34 -28.13
C GLU A 276 5.26 10.24 -29.34
N ASN A 277 4.38 11.22 -29.18
CA ASN A 277 3.99 12.13 -30.25
C ASN A 277 5.10 13.12 -30.59
N PRO A 278 5.69 13.11 -31.82
CA PRO A 278 6.77 14.01 -32.22
C PRO A 278 6.46 15.50 -32.09
N LYS A 279 5.16 15.87 -32.21
CA LYS A 279 4.73 17.28 -32.14
C LYS A 279 4.70 17.83 -30.72
N THR A 280 4.48 16.98 -29.73
CA THR A 280 4.35 17.36 -28.31
C THR A 280 5.56 16.95 -27.47
N ARG A 281 6.39 16.04 -27.98
CA ARG A 281 7.52 15.41 -27.27
C ARG A 281 8.40 16.41 -26.53
N GLU A 282 8.88 17.44 -27.25
CA GLU A 282 9.79 18.43 -26.67
C GLU A 282 9.11 19.22 -25.52
N ALA A 283 7.84 19.61 -25.72
CA ALA A 283 7.08 20.34 -24.70
C ALA A 283 6.81 19.46 -23.48
N PHE A 284 6.47 18.17 -23.68
CA PHE A 284 6.24 17.23 -22.58
C PHE A 284 7.54 16.89 -21.85
N ALA A 285 8.63 16.62 -22.55
CA ALA A 285 9.94 16.38 -21.95
C ALA A 285 10.37 17.56 -21.08
N LYS A 286 10.30 18.77 -21.63
CA LYS A 286 10.63 20.00 -20.91
C LYS A 286 9.73 20.19 -19.67
N ALA A 287 8.42 20.00 -19.81
CA ALA A 287 7.50 20.12 -18.67
C ALA A 287 7.76 19.08 -17.61
N MET A 288 8.09 17.84 -17.98
CA MET A 288 8.45 16.78 -17.06
C MET A 288 9.78 17.03 -16.34
N GLU A 289 10.74 17.67 -16.98
CA GLU A 289 12.02 18.05 -16.38
C GLU A 289 11.88 19.28 -15.48
N GLU A 290 11.21 20.35 -15.95
CA GLU A 290 11.13 21.63 -15.25
C GLU A 290 10.10 21.64 -14.10
N SER A 291 8.99 20.94 -14.27
CA SER A 291 7.89 21.05 -13.31
C SER A 291 8.13 20.30 -11.99
N TYR A 292 9.25 19.54 -11.84
CA TYR A 292 9.43 18.61 -10.73
C TYR A 292 8.12 17.88 -10.47
N ILE A 293 7.54 17.30 -11.48
CA ILE A 293 6.12 17.06 -11.63
C ILE A 293 5.48 17.08 -10.26
N ASP A 294 4.72 18.12 -10.04
CA ASP A 294 3.79 18.20 -8.95
C ASP A 294 2.85 17.02 -9.15
N VAL A 295 3.20 15.88 -8.58
CA VAL A 295 2.52 14.60 -8.76
C VAL A 295 1.16 14.63 -8.10
N SER A 296 0.79 15.76 -7.49
CA SER A 296 -0.53 15.90 -6.91
C SER A 296 -1.59 15.65 -7.98
N ILE A 297 -2.50 14.76 -7.63
CA ILE A 297 -3.61 14.35 -8.48
C ILE A 297 -4.29 15.58 -9.10
N GLY A 298 -4.19 15.70 -10.44
CA GLY A 298 -4.85 16.75 -11.20
C GLY A 298 -4.01 17.98 -11.54
N LYS A 299 -2.73 18.06 -11.19
CA LYS A 299 -1.85 19.13 -11.69
C LYS A 299 -1.33 18.78 -13.08
N THR A 300 -1.84 19.52 -14.02
CA THR A 300 -1.44 19.45 -15.43
C THR A 300 -0.64 20.69 -15.79
N PHE A 301 0.17 20.61 -16.83
CA PHE A 301 0.92 21.75 -17.38
C PHE A 301 0.26 22.25 -18.67
N PRO A 302 0.56 23.48 -19.13
CA PRO A 302 0.03 23.98 -20.38
C PRO A 302 0.34 23.04 -21.55
N GLY A 303 -0.69 22.65 -22.30
CA GLY A 303 -0.57 21.70 -23.40
C GLY A 303 -0.73 20.22 -23.03
N PHE A 304 -0.93 19.89 -21.75
CA PHE A 304 -1.11 18.51 -21.31
C PHE A 304 -2.26 17.77 -22.02
N ASP A 305 -3.36 18.47 -22.29
CA ASP A 305 -4.52 17.87 -22.98
C ASP A 305 -4.29 17.68 -24.48
N ASN A 306 -3.30 18.36 -25.08
CA ASN A 306 -2.99 18.24 -26.51
C ASN A 306 -2.32 16.89 -26.85
N ALA A 307 -1.88 16.12 -25.85
CA ALA A 307 -1.31 14.78 -26.06
C ALA A 307 -2.26 13.83 -26.79
N CYS A 308 -3.58 14.04 -26.66
CA CYS A 308 -4.62 13.17 -27.22
C CYS A 308 -5.02 13.54 -28.68
N GLU A 309 -4.53 14.64 -29.24
CA GLU A 309 -4.79 15.06 -30.62
C GLU A 309 -3.81 14.42 -31.60
N PHE A 310 -3.65 13.10 -31.51
CA PHE A 310 -2.84 12.35 -32.46
C PHE A 310 -3.70 11.90 -33.63
N ASP A 311 -3.43 12.42 -34.83
CA ASP A 311 -4.03 11.92 -36.06
C ASP A 311 -3.24 10.71 -36.56
N GLU A 312 -3.83 9.51 -36.41
CA GLU A 312 -3.22 8.23 -36.83
C GLU A 312 -2.90 8.20 -38.34
N ASN A 313 -3.36 9.17 -39.10
CA ASN A 313 -3.12 9.27 -40.54
C ASN A 313 -1.81 10.03 -40.90
N GLU A 314 -1.10 10.63 -39.97
CA GLU A 314 0.21 11.21 -40.22
C GLU A 314 1.31 10.14 -40.11
N ALA A 315 1.66 9.55 -41.25
CA ALA A 315 2.47 8.35 -41.45
C ALA A 315 3.97 8.46 -41.13
N ASP A 316 4.42 9.43 -40.35
CA ASP A 316 5.80 9.56 -39.87
C ASP A 316 5.98 9.12 -38.39
N VAL A 317 5.10 8.27 -37.91
CA VAL A 317 5.30 7.62 -36.63
C VAL A 317 6.53 6.71 -36.78
N ILE A 318 7.61 7.06 -36.07
CA ILE A 318 8.66 6.10 -35.80
C ILE A 318 7.98 4.98 -35.02
N LYS A 319 7.56 3.93 -35.73
CA LYS A 319 7.12 2.69 -35.06
C LYS A 319 8.22 2.39 -34.05
N PRO A 320 7.90 2.19 -32.77
CA PRO A 320 8.88 1.67 -31.84
C PRO A 320 9.52 0.50 -32.59
N GLN A 321 10.86 0.53 -32.79
CA GLN A 321 11.49 -0.67 -33.27
C GLN A 321 11.00 -1.72 -32.33
N GLU A 322 10.33 -2.75 -32.85
CA GLU A 322 10.10 -3.99 -32.14
C GLU A 322 11.48 -4.59 -31.80
N LYS A 323 12.21 -3.90 -30.90
CA LYS A 323 13.16 -4.62 -30.09
C LYS A 323 12.26 -5.64 -29.39
N PRO A 324 12.56 -6.97 -29.56
CA PRO A 324 11.87 -7.94 -28.78
C PRO A 324 11.88 -7.35 -27.38
N VAL A 325 10.70 -7.22 -26.77
CA VAL A 325 10.57 -6.86 -25.37
C VAL A 325 11.62 -7.71 -24.69
N SER A 326 12.76 -7.07 -24.36
CA SER A 326 13.83 -7.75 -23.67
C SER A 326 13.10 -8.19 -22.44
N ALA A 327 12.74 -9.49 -22.44
CA ALA A 327 12.03 -10.05 -21.32
C ALA A 327 12.83 -9.60 -20.14
N MET A 328 12.23 -8.76 -19.27
CA MET A 328 12.88 -8.37 -18.04
C MET A 328 13.52 -9.64 -17.49
N PRO A 329 14.79 -9.68 -17.16
CA PRO A 329 15.43 -10.89 -16.69
C PRO A 329 14.50 -11.45 -15.62
N ALA A 330 13.93 -12.64 -15.90
CA ALA A 330 13.00 -13.28 -15.00
C ALA A 330 13.78 -13.44 -13.69
N SER A 331 13.37 -12.71 -12.66
CA SER A 331 13.94 -12.87 -11.34
C SER A 331 13.90 -14.37 -11.03
N PRO A 332 14.97 -14.98 -10.51
CA PRO A 332 15.01 -16.43 -10.24
C PRO A 332 13.86 -16.93 -9.36
N MET A 333 13.15 -16.04 -8.69
CA MET A 333 11.96 -16.33 -7.87
C MET A 333 10.66 -16.51 -8.66
N ALA A 334 10.52 -15.96 -9.88
CA ALA A 334 9.30 -16.11 -10.67
C ALA A 334 9.07 -17.57 -11.14
N GLN A 335 10.09 -18.41 -11.12
CA GLN A 335 9.96 -19.82 -11.58
C GLN A 335 9.36 -20.77 -10.53
N LYS A 336 9.10 -20.32 -9.29
CA LYS A 336 8.46 -21.16 -8.27
C LYS A 336 6.96 -20.93 -8.11
N SER A 337 6.38 -19.86 -8.66
CA SER A 337 4.95 -19.55 -8.51
C SER A 337 4.04 -20.10 -9.63
N ASP A 338 4.61 -20.53 -10.78
CA ASP A 338 3.78 -21.01 -11.92
C ASP A 338 3.32 -22.47 -11.81
N LYS A 339 3.50 -23.09 -10.64
CA LYS A 339 3.05 -24.48 -10.40
C LYS A 339 1.84 -24.63 -9.48
N ALA A 340 1.21 -23.55 -9.10
CA ALA A 340 0.00 -23.59 -8.29
C ALA A 340 -1.06 -22.69 -8.93
N MET A 341 -1.87 -23.24 -9.83
CA MET A 341 -3.31 -23.04 -9.93
C MET A 341 -3.86 -23.35 -11.32
N GLU A 342 -3.82 -24.62 -11.65
CA GLU A 342 -4.87 -25.19 -12.49
C GLU A 342 -5.82 -25.94 -11.55
N ILE A 343 -6.77 -25.21 -10.96
CA ILE A 343 -7.92 -25.82 -10.29
C ILE A 343 -9.05 -25.81 -11.30
N THR A 344 -9.23 -26.94 -11.94
CA THR A 344 -10.43 -27.26 -12.72
C THR A 344 -11.62 -27.31 -11.78
N ALA A 345 -12.76 -26.75 -12.22
CA ALA A 345 -14.03 -26.75 -11.53
C ALA A 345 -14.64 -28.16 -11.51
N SER A 346 -14.18 -29.04 -10.65
CA SER A 346 -14.82 -30.35 -10.43
C SER A 346 -14.50 -31.01 -9.09
N ASP A 347 -14.36 -30.26 -7.97
CA ASP A 347 -14.34 -30.89 -6.65
C ASP A 347 -15.00 -29.96 -5.65
N ALA A 348 -16.32 -29.85 -5.78
CA ALA A 348 -17.18 -29.28 -4.78
C ALA A 348 -17.84 -30.41 -3.98
N ASP A 349 -17.06 -31.17 -3.23
CA ASP A 349 -17.52 -32.06 -2.15
C ASP A 349 -16.30 -32.72 -1.51
N ALA A 350 -15.67 -32.03 -0.56
CA ALA A 350 -14.77 -32.67 0.40
C ALA A 350 -14.58 -31.78 1.63
N ASP A 351 -15.12 -32.28 2.72
CA ASP A 351 -14.74 -32.10 4.12
C ASP A 351 -14.16 -30.74 4.55
N ILE A 352 -15.06 -29.94 5.12
CA ILE A 352 -14.69 -28.83 6.01
C ILE A 352 -14.08 -29.46 7.28
N ASN A 353 -12.77 -29.62 7.28
CA ASN A 353 -12.04 -29.93 8.50
C ASN A 353 -11.95 -28.63 9.30
N THR A 354 -12.73 -28.55 10.38
CA THR A 354 -12.79 -27.43 11.32
C THR A 354 -11.71 -27.58 12.40
N ASP A 355 -10.46 -27.67 12.02
CA ASP A 355 -9.35 -27.43 12.94
C ASP A 355 -8.84 -26.01 12.69
N ILE A 356 -9.59 -25.04 13.19
CA ILE A 356 -9.09 -23.69 13.39
C ILE A 356 -8.34 -23.71 14.72
N ASP A 357 -7.08 -24.02 14.69
CA ASP A 357 -6.17 -23.63 15.75
C ASP A 357 -6.16 -22.11 15.78
N ASP A 358 -6.85 -21.53 16.76
CA ASP A 358 -6.73 -20.15 17.19
C ASP A 358 -5.28 -19.96 17.72
N ASP A 359 -4.33 -19.84 16.80
CA ASP A 359 -2.95 -19.53 17.14
C ASP A 359 -2.91 -18.08 17.61
N ASP A 360 -2.84 -17.93 18.92
CA ASP A 360 -2.64 -16.69 19.64
C ASP A 360 -1.26 -16.10 19.30
N ARG A 361 -1.04 -15.59 18.10
CA ARG A 361 0.16 -14.82 17.81
C ARG A 361 0.02 -13.42 18.37
N GLU A 362 1.05 -12.96 19.05
CA GLU A 362 1.24 -11.53 19.30
C GLU A 362 1.02 -10.79 17.98
N PRO A 363 0.50 -9.56 18.00
CA PRO A 363 0.45 -8.77 16.79
C PRO A 363 1.89 -8.58 16.32
N ASN A 364 2.33 -9.56 15.55
CA ASN A 364 3.48 -9.43 14.72
C ASN A 364 3.04 -8.47 13.63
N THR A 365 3.86 -7.56 13.25
CA THR A 365 3.66 -6.73 12.04
C THR A 365 3.68 -7.60 10.78
N ASP A 366 4.05 -8.88 10.92
CA ASP A 366 3.90 -9.91 9.91
C ASP A 366 2.45 -10.37 9.93
N LEU A 367 1.67 -9.91 8.98
CA LEU A 367 0.37 -10.43 8.63
C LEU A 367 0.53 -11.92 8.25
N ASP A 368 -0.34 -12.81 8.74
CA ASP A 368 -0.39 -14.19 8.24
C ASP A 368 -0.41 -14.16 6.70
N ASP A 369 0.21 -15.15 6.03
CA ASP A 369 0.38 -15.18 4.57
C ASP A 369 -0.94 -14.93 3.81
N GLU A 370 -2.08 -15.33 4.35
CA GLU A 370 -3.40 -15.01 3.78
C GLU A 370 -3.82 -13.55 4.02
N ASP A 371 -3.49 -12.97 5.16
CA ASP A 371 -3.76 -11.57 5.48
C ASP A 371 -2.75 -10.65 4.80
N ALA A 372 -1.49 -11.08 4.63
CA ALA A 372 -0.49 -10.44 3.80
C ALA A 372 -0.89 -10.48 2.32
N GLU A 373 -1.42 -11.59 1.82
CA GLU A 373 -1.98 -11.69 0.47
C GLU A 373 -3.21 -10.78 0.29
N LEU A 374 -4.03 -10.63 1.33
CA LEU A 374 -5.15 -9.71 1.33
C LEU A 374 -4.68 -8.25 1.43
N ALA A 375 -3.67 -7.98 2.25
CA ALA A 375 -3.05 -6.65 2.37
C ALA A 375 -2.28 -6.27 1.10
N ALA A 376 -1.56 -7.21 0.48
CA ALA A 376 -0.92 -7.05 -0.82
C ALA A 376 -1.95 -6.78 -1.93
N LYS A 377 -3.07 -7.52 -1.93
CA LYS A 377 -4.21 -7.26 -2.84
C LYS A 377 -4.91 -5.94 -2.54
N LEU A 378 -4.71 -5.36 -1.36
CA LEU A 378 -5.19 -4.04 -0.98
C LEU A 378 -4.14 -2.93 -1.19
N GLY A 379 -2.93 -3.25 -1.67
CA GLY A 379 -1.87 -2.30 -1.96
C GLY A 379 -0.80 -2.16 -0.87
N TYR A 380 -0.73 -3.13 0.05
CA TYR A 380 0.30 -3.20 1.09
C TYR A 380 1.15 -4.46 0.85
N ASP A 381 2.05 -4.45 -0.10
CA ASP A 381 3.05 -5.51 -0.24
C ASP A 381 4.44 -4.87 -0.38
N ASP A 382 5.16 -4.85 0.72
CA ASP A 382 6.60 -4.63 0.77
C ASP A 382 7.27 -5.54 1.81
N SER A 383 6.69 -6.70 2.13
CA SER A 383 7.34 -7.68 2.98
C SER A 383 7.71 -8.94 2.22
N ALA A 384 8.79 -8.90 1.45
CA ALA A 384 9.50 -10.11 1.10
C ALA A 384 10.96 -9.79 0.85
N ASP A 385 11.77 -10.47 1.60
CA ASP A 385 13.20 -10.71 1.48
C ASP A 385 14.13 -9.90 2.36
N SER A 386 14.21 -10.36 3.63
CA SER A 386 15.43 -10.26 4.42
C SER A 386 16.33 -11.45 4.09
N GLU A 387 17.10 -11.39 3.00
CA GLU A 387 18.35 -12.16 2.93
C GLU A 387 19.49 -11.23 3.31
N GLU A 388 20.29 -11.69 4.30
CA GLU A 388 21.49 -11.02 4.79
C GLU A 388 22.47 -10.78 3.64
N VAL A 389 22.66 -9.51 3.27
CA VAL A 389 23.77 -9.09 2.40
C VAL A 389 24.91 -8.61 3.29
N PRO A 390 26.15 -9.11 3.10
CA PRO A 390 27.27 -8.75 3.93
C PRO A 390 27.64 -7.27 3.79
N ASP A 391 27.90 -6.65 4.95
CA ASP A 391 28.40 -5.30 5.16
C ASP A 391 29.61 -5.01 4.26
N THR A 392 29.38 -4.23 3.19
CA THR A 392 30.47 -3.60 2.45
C THR A 392 30.58 -2.15 2.91
N GLY A 393 31.47 -1.92 3.86
CA GLY A 393 31.83 -0.59 4.33
C GLY A 393 32.23 0.32 3.15
N LEU A 394 31.41 1.31 2.94
CA LEU A 394 31.76 2.50 2.15
C LEU A 394 31.68 3.68 3.10
N ASP A 395 32.84 4.17 3.45
CA ASP A 395 33.04 5.37 4.27
C ASP A 395 32.43 6.58 3.55
N ASP A 396 31.39 7.15 4.15
CA ASP A 396 30.77 8.43 3.76
C ASP A 396 31.57 9.59 4.37
N ASP A 397 32.75 9.90 3.80
CA ASP A 397 33.50 11.14 4.06
C ASP A 397 33.35 12.09 2.88
N ASP A 398 32.29 12.84 2.80
CA ASP A 398 32.21 14.05 1.97
C ASP A 398 31.15 15.07 2.47
N ASP A 399 31.19 15.36 3.78
CA ASP A 399 30.50 16.52 4.35
C ASP A 399 31.42 17.76 4.27
N ARG A 400 31.62 18.30 3.04
CA ARG A 400 32.12 19.67 2.90
C ARG A 400 30.95 20.62 2.73
N GLU A 401 30.65 21.34 3.82
CA GLU A 401 29.79 22.52 3.77
C GLU A 401 30.40 23.56 2.80
N PRO A 402 29.57 24.20 1.95
CA PRO A 402 30.07 25.35 1.18
C PRO A 402 30.29 26.53 2.13
N ASN A 403 31.53 27.00 2.16
CA ASN A 403 32.00 28.12 2.91
C ASN A 403 31.31 29.41 2.35
N THR A 404 30.42 30.00 3.15
CA THR A 404 29.80 31.31 2.88
C THR A 404 30.54 32.37 3.67
N ASP A 405 31.77 32.66 3.28
CA ASP A 405 32.41 33.93 3.62
C ASP A 405 32.15 34.91 2.46
N LEU A 406 31.08 35.68 2.60
CA LEU A 406 30.95 36.95 1.88
C LEU A 406 31.44 38.04 2.81
N ASP A 407 32.66 38.54 2.52
CA ASP A 407 33.20 39.74 3.09
C ASP A 407 32.28 40.92 2.78
N GLU A 408 31.76 41.55 3.85
CA GLU A 408 31.32 42.94 3.81
C GLU A 408 32.55 43.80 3.74
N ASN A 409 32.76 44.45 2.60
CA ASN A 409 33.40 45.80 2.51
C ASN A 409 33.47 46.25 1.02
N ASP A 410 32.68 47.23 0.75
CA ASP A 410 32.77 48.53 0.02
C ASP A 410 31.47 48.86 -0.72
#